data_1c06cd8873fc7a20dbb678c77ce7525d
#
_entry.id   1c06cd8873fc7a20dbb678c77ce7525d
#
_cell.length_a   1.000
_cell.length_b   1.000
_cell.length_c   1.000
_cell.angle_alpha   90.00
_cell.angle_beta   90.00
_cell.angle_gamma   90.00
#
_symmetry.space_group_name_H-M   'P 1'
#
loop_
_entity.id
_entity.type
_entity.pdbx_description
1 polymer ?
#
loop_
_entity_poly.entity_id
_entity_poly.type
_entity_poly.pdbx_seq_one_letter_code
_entity_poly.pdbx_strand_id
1 'polypeptide(L)'
;MKSRCDFCYHHCTLDEGQSGICSVRTLEQGRIVTKAYGHLAALAVDPVEKKPLYHFLPGSKTLSLAMPGCNLACDFCQNYTISQSSYHQHQAGEAIDTAALVSLAVERNCPSISFTYSEPLVWQDYMLEVASLAKSKGLSTIMVTNGTFSEEALERIFPLIDAYNIDLKGDESFYRRRCNGSAKPVLDAIEYLVGKKAHVEVTTMVMESEHDEAHIRALAGQLAGRGVQVWHLSRYFPRYLATDPATSESYLQQMINTVSSFGIDYVYAGNSEQKQATFCPRCHAQVVSDRRHAPIRYDKTLKEGRCSACNQEIYGRWPS
;
A
#
# COMPACT_ATOMS: atom_id res chain seq x y z
N MET A 1 29.04 -16.84 -11.52
CA MET A 1 27.73 -17.23 -12.13
C MET A 1 26.79 -16.04 -11.91
N LYS A 2 26.02 -15.64 -12.92
CA LYS A 2 25.04 -14.55 -12.76
C LYS A 2 23.66 -15.13 -12.53
N SER A 3 22.86 -14.48 -11.66
CA SER A 3 21.46 -14.83 -11.44
C SER A 3 20.56 -13.61 -11.59
N ARG A 4 19.37 -13.80 -12.16
CA ARG A 4 18.35 -12.76 -12.33
C ARG A 4 17.37 -12.79 -11.17
N CYS A 5 17.16 -11.65 -10.52
CA CYS A 5 16.13 -11.46 -9.51
C CYS A 5 14.78 -11.21 -10.20
N ASP A 6 13.72 -11.87 -9.72
CA ASP A 6 12.36 -11.79 -10.26
C ASP A 6 11.36 -11.17 -9.27
N PHE A 7 11.83 -10.45 -8.25
CA PHE A 7 10.97 -9.89 -7.19
C PHE A 7 10.26 -8.60 -7.60
N CYS A 8 10.85 -7.83 -8.49
CA CYS A 8 10.26 -6.58 -8.97
C CYS A 8 10.65 -6.32 -10.43
N TYR A 9 10.05 -5.31 -11.03
CA TYR A 9 10.22 -4.95 -12.45
C TYR A 9 11.65 -4.63 -12.87
N HIS A 10 12.58 -4.36 -11.94
CA HIS A 10 13.97 -4.09 -12.26
C HIS A 10 14.72 -5.33 -12.79
N HIS A 11 14.30 -6.53 -12.41
CA HIS A 11 14.92 -7.78 -12.83
C HIS A 11 16.46 -7.77 -12.76
N CYS A 12 17.01 -7.27 -11.64
CA CYS A 12 18.45 -7.13 -11.44
C CYS A 12 19.18 -8.43 -11.77
N THR A 13 20.20 -8.36 -12.63
CA THR A 13 21.14 -9.46 -12.88
C THR A 13 22.35 -9.27 -11.98
N LEU A 14 22.56 -10.20 -11.05
CA LEU A 14 23.53 -10.09 -9.96
C LEU A 14 24.70 -11.06 -10.18
N ASP A 15 25.92 -10.59 -9.91
CA ASP A 15 27.10 -11.41 -9.71
C ASP A 15 27.21 -11.86 -8.25
N GLU A 16 28.02 -12.88 -7.97
CA GLU A 16 28.25 -13.39 -6.60
C GLU A 16 28.67 -12.25 -5.66
N GLY A 17 28.02 -12.13 -4.52
CA GLY A 17 28.20 -11.07 -3.52
C GLY A 17 27.56 -9.73 -3.89
N GLN A 18 27.01 -9.58 -5.09
CA GLN A 18 26.34 -8.33 -5.52
C GLN A 18 24.92 -8.23 -5.02
N SER A 19 24.54 -7.03 -4.55
CA SER A 19 23.16 -6.69 -4.18
C SER A 19 22.43 -5.99 -5.34
N GLY A 20 21.12 -6.22 -5.42
CA GLY A 20 20.24 -5.50 -6.32
C GLY A 20 20.06 -4.03 -5.94
N ILE A 21 19.34 -3.27 -6.77
CA ILE A 21 19.06 -1.84 -6.57
C ILE A 21 18.38 -1.55 -5.21
N CYS A 22 17.63 -2.52 -4.67
CA CYS A 22 16.98 -2.42 -3.37
C CYS A 22 17.94 -2.56 -2.16
N SER A 23 19.20 -2.92 -2.40
CA SER A 23 20.27 -3.12 -1.39
C SER A 23 20.05 -4.24 -0.37
N VAL A 24 18.97 -5.03 -0.49
CA VAL A 24 18.63 -6.13 0.44
C VAL A 24 18.60 -7.51 -0.21
N ARG A 25 18.45 -7.59 -1.54
CA ARG A 25 18.53 -8.85 -2.30
C ARG A 25 19.95 -9.02 -2.82
N THR A 26 20.60 -10.12 -2.46
CA THR A 26 22.00 -10.39 -2.80
C THR A 26 22.17 -11.78 -3.35
N LEU A 27 23.08 -11.96 -4.33
CA LEU A 27 23.47 -13.29 -4.79
C LEU A 27 24.55 -13.86 -3.86
N GLU A 28 24.23 -14.93 -3.15
CA GLU A 28 25.14 -15.64 -2.24
C GLU A 28 25.09 -17.15 -2.53
N GLN A 29 26.25 -17.74 -2.77
CA GLN A 29 26.39 -19.18 -3.07
C GLN A 29 25.45 -19.63 -4.22
N GLY A 30 25.34 -18.81 -5.26
CA GLY A 30 24.50 -19.08 -6.43
C GLY A 30 23.00 -18.90 -6.24
N ARG A 31 22.54 -18.39 -5.08
CA ARG A 31 21.14 -18.12 -4.79
C ARG A 31 20.92 -16.67 -4.40
N ILE A 32 19.80 -16.10 -4.83
CA ILE A 32 19.42 -14.74 -4.42
C ILE A 32 18.67 -14.82 -3.09
N VAL A 33 19.24 -14.21 -2.05
CA VAL A 33 18.71 -14.22 -0.69
C VAL A 33 18.35 -12.82 -0.22
N THR A 34 17.45 -12.71 0.76
CA THR A 34 17.16 -11.47 1.48
C THR A 34 18.07 -11.38 2.69
N LYS A 35 19.06 -10.47 2.66
CA LYS A 35 20.01 -10.30 3.80
C LYS A 35 19.33 -9.98 5.12
N ALA A 36 18.24 -9.22 5.06
CA ALA A 36 17.47 -8.80 6.23
C ALA A 36 16.41 -9.81 6.67
N TYR A 37 16.43 -11.06 6.18
CA TYR A 37 15.39 -12.05 6.47
C TYR A 37 15.10 -12.18 7.96
N GLY A 38 13.85 -11.86 8.37
CA GLY A 38 13.41 -11.86 9.76
C GLY A 38 13.83 -10.65 10.60
N HIS A 39 14.76 -9.82 10.15
CA HIS A 39 15.20 -8.62 10.88
C HIS A 39 14.26 -7.45 10.60
N LEU A 40 13.33 -7.21 11.53
CA LEU A 40 12.32 -6.16 11.37
C LEU A 40 12.90 -4.78 11.67
N ALA A 41 12.63 -3.82 10.76
CA ALA A 41 12.91 -2.40 10.96
C ALA A 41 11.76 -1.68 11.68
N ALA A 42 10.54 -2.22 11.62
CA ALA A 42 9.37 -1.71 12.33
C ALA A 42 8.40 -2.84 12.65
N LEU A 43 7.76 -2.74 13.83
CA LEU A 43 6.69 -3.63 14.27
C LEU A 43 5.72 -2.82 15.15
N ALA A 44 4.44 -2.75 14.79
CA ALA A 44 3.43 -1.98 15.52
C ALA A 44 2.03 -2.56 15.35
N VAL A 45 1.15 -2.30 16.32
CA VAL A 45 -0.30 -2.51 16.15
C VAL A 45 -0.92 -1.19 15.73
N ASP A 46 -1.49 -1.15 14.53
CA ASP A 46 -2.11 0.04 13.94
C ASP A 46 -3.59 -0.18 13.66
N PRO A 47 -4.42 0.87 13.59
CA PRO A 47 -5.72 0.79 12.92
C PRO A 47 -5.50 0.54 11.41
N VAL A 48 -6.42 -0.25 10.81
CA VAL A 48 -6.33 -0.61 9.38
C VAL A 48 -6.39 0.62 8.48
N GLU A 49 -7.07 1.67 8.90
CA GLU A 49 -7.18 2.95 8.19
C GLU A 49 -5.83 3.64 7.99
N LYS A 50 -4.84 3.36 8.84
CA LYS A 50 -3.47 3.85 8.68
C LYS A 50 -2.71 3.17 7.53
N LYS A 51 -3.30 2.11 6.94
CA LYS A 51 -2.82 1.42 5.73
C LYS A 51 -3.49 1.95 4.47
N PRO A 52 -4.03 3.16 4.44
CA PRO A 52 -5.14 3.71 3.66
C PRO A 52 -6.07 2.64 3.06
N LEU A 53 -6.66 1.82 3.95
CA LEU A 53 -7.67 0.82 3.61
C LEU A 53 -8.96 1.18 4.36
N TYR A 54 -9.88 1.85 3.67
CA TYR A 54 -11.12 2.34 4.23
C TYR A 54 -12.30 1.39 4.00
N HIS A 55 -12.13 0.47 3.06
CA HIS A 55 -13.12 -0.51 2.65
C HIS A 55 -12.71 -1.96 2.97
N PHE A 56 -11.63 -2.16 3.71
CA PHE A 56 -11.18 -3.47 4.16
C PHE A 56 -11.13 -3.55 5.67
N LEU A 57 -12.05 -4.32 6.28
CA LEU A 57 -12.17 -4.54 7.73
C LEU A 57 -12.14 -3.23 8.56
N PRO A 58 -12.91 -2.19 8.19
CA PRO A 58 -12.81 -0.87 8.84
C PRO A 58 -13.05 -0.95 10.35
N GLY A 59 -12.27 -0.17 11.11
CA GLY A 59 -12.29 -0.15 12.58
C GLY A 59 -11.47 -1.27 13.23
N SER A 60 -10.87 -2.17 12.46
CA SER A 60 -10.04 -3.24 13.00
C SER A 60 -8.60 -2.79 13.24
N LYS A 61 -7.88 -3.60 14.04
CA LYS A 61 -6.43 -3.47 14.23
C LYS A 61 -5.71 -4.41 13.28
N THR A 62 -4.48 -4.06 12.93
CA THR A 62 -3.57 -4.90 12.14
C THR A 62 -2.19 -4.92 12.78
N LEU A 63 -1.52 -6.07 12.79
CA LEU A 63 -0.10 -6.14 13.14
C LEU A 63 0.71 -5.72 11.92
N SER A 64 1.35 -4.57 12.00
CA SER A 64 2.11 -3.95 10.91
C SER A 64 3.59 -4.23 11.07
N LEU A 65 4.24 -4.66 10.01
CA LEU A 65 5.68 -4.91 10.01
C LEU A 65 6.37 -4.39 8.76
N ALA A 66 7.65 -4.07 8.93
CA ALA A 66 8.58 -3.76 7.85
C ALA A 66 9.93 -4.42 8.07
N MET A 67 10.54 -4.85 6.99
CA MET A 67 11.97 -5.08 6.89
C MET A 67 12.63 -3.92 6.13
N PRO A 68 13.95 -3.70 6.23
CA PRO A 68 14.61 -2.60 5.52
C PRO A 68 14.59 -2.78 4.01
N GLY A 69 14.71 -1.65 3.29
CA GLY A 69 14.93 -1.61 1.84
C GLY A 69 13.70 -1.22 1.02
N CYS A 70 13.99 -0.70 -0.18
CA CYS A 70 13.02 -0.35 -1.21
C CYS A 70 13.71 -0.38 -2.59
N ASN A 71 12.96 -0.68 -3.63
CA ASN A 71 13.45 -0.68 -5.00
C ASN A 71 13.20 0.64 -5.75
N LEU A 72 12.67 1.66 -5.06
CA LEU A 72 12.59 3.05 -5.51
C LEU A 72 13.47 3.95 -4.62
N ALA A 73 13.88 5.11 -5.15
CA ALA A 73 14.69 6.11 -4.46
C ALA A 73 13.98 7.47 -4.40
N CYS A 74 12.73 7.48 -3.87
CA CYS A 74 11.92 8.68 -3.78
C CYS A 74 12.57 9.73 -2.88
N ASP A 75 12.80 10.93 -3.38
CA ASP A 75 13.40 12.05 -2.65
C ASP A 75 12.53 12.60 -1.50
N PHE A 76 11.23 12.30 -1.54
CA PHE A 76 10.21 12.67 -0.55
C PHE A 76 9.81 11.53 0.41
N CYS A 77 10.59 10.46 0.49
CA CYS A 77 10.18 9.26 1.23
C CYS A 77 9.94 9.55 2.71
N GLN A 78 8.72 9.27 3.20
CA GLN A 78 8.35 9.47 4.61
C GLN A 78 9.07 8.48 5.54
N ASN A 79 9.40 7.30 5.02
CA ASN A 79 10.03 6.20 5.75
C ASN A 79 11.50 5.99 5.31
N TYR A 80 12.20 7.05 4.89
CA TYR A 80 13.55 6.96 4.32
C TYR A 80 14.55 6.26 5.24
N THR A 81 14.40 6.40 6.56
CA THR A 81 15.29 5.78 7.54
C THR A 81 15.31 4.25 7.47
N ILE A 82 14.24 3.61 7.00
CA ILE A 82 14.14 2.16 6.85
C ILE A 82 14.14 1.72 5.39
N SER A 83 13.63 2.55 4.47
CA SER A 83 13.50 2.21 3.05
C SER A 83 14.74 2.54 2.23
N GLN A 84 15.49 3.60 2.59
CA GLN A 84 16.69 4.06 1.88
C GLN A 84 18.00 3.68 2.60
N SER A 85 17.90 2.96 3.70
CA SER A 85 19.06 2.48 4.46
C SER A 85 19.49 1.08 4.01
N SER A 86 20.79 0.82 4.09
CA SER A 86 21.31 -0.53 3.88
C SER A 86 20.95 -1.46 5.06
N TYR A 87 20.89 -2.76 4.79
CA TYR A 87 20.71 -3.77 5.82
C TYR A 87 21.64 -3.61 7.03
N HIS A 88 22.90 -3.22 6.80
CA HIS A 88 23.90 -3.04 7.87
C HIS A 88 23.54 -2.00 8.92
N GLN A 89 22.65 -1.07 8.60
CA GLN A 89 22.20 -0.02 9.54
C GLN A 89 21.07 -0.51 10.47
N HIS A 90 20.46 -1.64 10.18
CA HIS A 90 19.32 -2.22 10.92
C HIS A 90 19.61 -3.56 11.59
N GLN A 91 20.88 -3.97 11.73
CA GLN A 91 21.29 -5.22 12.37
C GLN A 91 21.04 -5.27 13.89
N ALA A 92 20.35 -4.33 14.47
CA ALA A 92 20.05 -4.31 15.90
C ALA A 92 18.87 -5.22 16.22
N GLY A 93 19.14 -6.45 16.64
CA GLY A 93 18.14 -7.40 17.13
C GLY A 93 18.25 -8.78 16.50
N GLU A 94 17.63 -9.76 17.13
CA GLU A 94 17.50 -11.12 16.61
C GLU A 94 16.44 -11.16 15.51
N ALA A 95 16.59 -12.09 14.55
CA ALA A 95 15.57 -12.34 13.54
C ALA A 95 14.31 -12.91 14.21
N ILE A 96 13.16 -12.38 13.87
CA ILE A 96 11.87 -12.88 14.37
C ILE A 96 11.41 -14.01 13.45
N ASP A 97 11.18 -15.17 14.06
CA ASP A 97 10.60 -16.32 13.39
C ASP A 97 9.17 -16.03 12.93
N THR A 98 8.80 -16.58 11.77
CA THR A 98 7.49 -16.34 11.15
C THR A 98 6.32 -16.83 12.01
N ALA A 99 6.50 -17.96 12.72
CA ALA A 99 5.48 -18.48 13.62
C ALA A 99 5.31 -17.61 14.87
N ALA A 100 6.41 -17.08 15.42
CA ALA A 100 6.37 -16.14 16.54
C ALA A 100 5.63 -14.84 16.16
N LEU A 101 5.87 -14.33 14.94
CA LEU A 101 5.19 -13.14 14.44
C LEU A 101 3.67 -13.35 14.30
N VAL A 102 3.25 -14.47 13.71
CA VAL A 102 1.83 -14.80 13.55
C VAL A 102 1.17 -15.02 14.93
N SER A 103 1.84 -15.68 15.86
CA SER A 103 1.36 -15.86 17.24
C SER A 103 1.15 -14.49 17.92
N LEU A 104 2.08 -13.55 17.75
CA LEU A 104 1.95 -12.19 18.27
C LEU A 104 0.71 -11.48 17.72
N ALA A 105 0.39 -11.64 16.42
CA ALA A 105 -0.82 -11.06 15.84
C ALA A 105 -2.10 -11.58 16.52
N VAL A 106 -2.15 -12.90 16.77
CA VAL A 106 -3.28 -13.53 17.50
C VAL A 106 -3.36 -13.01 18.94
N GLU A 107 -2.25 -12.99 19.68
CA GLU A 107 -2.18 -12.50 21.07
C GLU A 107 -2.62 -11.02 21.19
N ARG A 108 -2.30 -10.20 20.18
CA ARG A 108 -2.70 -8.78 20.12
C ARG A 108 -4.11 -8.55 19.61
N ASN A 109 -4.88 -9.62 19.33
CA ASN A 109 -6.22 -9.56 18.75
C ASN A 109 -6.24 -8.75 17.45
N CYS A 110 -5.25 -8.94 16.58
CA CYS A 110 -5.19 -8.36 15.25
C CYS A 110 -5.80 -9.33 14.25
N PRO A 111 -6.95 -9.05 13.63
CA PRO A 111 -7.55 -9.92 12.61
C PRO A 111 -6.76 -9.93 11.29
N SER A 112 -5.73 -9.09 11.18
CA SER A 112 -4.88 -9.02 9.99
C SER A 112 -3.42 -8.73 10.33
N ILE A 113 -2.55 -9.08 9.38
CA ILE A 113 -1.12 -8.71 9.35
C ILE A 113 -0.90 -7.82 8.13
N SER A 114 -0.20 -6.68 8.32
CA SER A 114 0.11 -5.71 7.25
C SER A 114 1.61 -5.66 6.98
N PHE A 115 2.00 -5.95 5.76
CA PHE A 115 3.33 -5.75 5.20
C PHE A 115 3.41 -4.33 4.64
N THR A 116 4.23 -3.44 5.24
CA THR A 116 4.10 -1.99 5.03
C THR A 116 5.38 -1.21 5.38
N TYR A 117 5.31 0.13 5.37
CA TYR A 117 6.32 1.14 5.72
C TYR A 117 7.52 1.21 4.77
N SER A 118 8.25 0.12 4.52
CA SER A 118 9.22 -0.05 3.44
C SER A 118 8.55 -0.72 2.23
N GLU A 119 9.31 -1.32 1.32
CA GLU A 119 8.71 -2.01 0.18
C GLU A 119 8.68 -3.53 0.38
N PRO A 120 7.50 -4.16 0.59
CA PRO A 120 7.39 -5.59 0.81
C PRO A 120 7.89 -6.46 -0.35
N LEU A 121 7.88 -5.95 -1.58
CA LEU A 121 8.40 -6.68 -2.75
C LEU A 121 9.85 -7.13 -2.58
N VAL A 122 10.69 -6.33 -1.91
CA VAL A 122 12.12 -6.62 -1.85
C VAL A 122 12.47 -7.66 -0.77
N TRP A 123 11.50 -8.02 0.09
CA TRP A 123 11.61 -9.05 1.11
C TRP A 123 10.40 -10.01 1.09
N GLN A 124 9.87 -10.25 -0.12
CA GLN A 124 8.66 -11.06 -0.32
C GLN A 124 8.82 -12.53 0.12
N ASP A 125 10.03 -13.08 0.18
CA ASP A 125 10.27 -14.43 0.70
C ASP A 125 9.78 -14.57 2.16
N TYR A 126 10.19 -13.66 3.06
CA TYR A 126 9.69 -13.61 4.43
C TYR A 126 8.19 -13.27 4.47
N MET A 127 7.74 -12.29 3.66
CA MET A 127 6.34 -11.90 3.58
C MET A 127 5.44 -13.08 3.19
N LEU A 128 5.80 -13.86 2.19
CA LEU A 128 5.00 -14.99 1.69
C LEU A 128 4.90 -16.11 2.73
N GLU A 129 5.97 -16.39 3.46
CA GLU A 129 5.95 -17.37 4.53
C GLU A 129 5.02 -16.94 5.68
N VAL A 130 5.15 -15.68 6.15
CA VAL A 130 4.24 -15.11 7.16
C VAL A 130 2.80 -15.11 6.66
N ALA A 131 2.54 -14.69 5.41
CA ALA A 131 1.20 -14.64 4.84
C ALA A 131 0.55 -16.02 4.75
N SER A 132 1.29 -17.05 4.31
CA SER A 132 0.81 -18.42 4.26
C SER A 132 0.41 -18.94 5.66
N LEU A 133 1.26 -18.70 6.66
CA LEU A 133 0.99 -19.09 8.02
C LEU A 133 -0.17 -18.31 8.64
N ALA A 134 -0.26 -16.99 8.40
CA ALA A 134 -1.36 -16.13 8.83
C ALA A 134 -2.72 -16.63 8.30
N LYS A 135 -2.79 -16.96 7.01
CA LYS A 135 -4.00 -17.53 6.39
C LYS A 135 -4.39 -18.87 7.01
N SER A 136 -3.45 -19.74 7.36
CA SER A 136 -3.72 -21.00 8.05
C SER A 136 -4.32 -20.81 9.45
N LYS A 137 -4.10 -19.64 10.06
CA LYS A 137 -4.69 -19.21 11.35
C LYS A 137 -5.95 -18.35 11.21
N GLY A 138 -6.48 -18.18 9.99
CA GLY A 138 -7.67 -17.38 9.72
C GLY A 138 -7.44 -15.87 9.76
N LEU A 139 -6.19 -15.40 9.81
CA LEU A 139 -5.86 -13.99 9.73
C LEU A 139 -5.88 -13.51 8.27
N SER A 140 -6.34 -12.29 8.06
CA SER A 140 -6.23 -11.61 6.76
C SER A 140 -4.84 -11.01 6.57
N THR A 141 -4.44 -10.83 5.30
CA THR A 141 -3.13 -10.30 4.92
C THR A 141 -3.28 -9.05 4.08
N ILE A 142 -2.49 -8.03 4.39
CA ILE A 142 -2.55 -6.71 3.77
C ILE A 142 -1.15 -6.35 3.24
N MET A 143 -1.09 -5.80 2.04
CA MET A 143 0.14 -5.27 1.45
C MET A 143 -0.03 -3.78 1.11
N VAL A 144 0.83 -2.94 1.69
CA VAL A 144 0.98 -1.53 1.28
C VAL A 144 2.27 -1.45 0.48
N THR A 145 2.18 -1.11 -0.80
CA THR A 145 3.28 -1.27 -1.75
C THR A 145 3.35 -0.12 -2.75
N ASN A 146 4.55 0.11 -3.27
CA ASN A 146 4.76 1.01 -4.40
C ASN A 146 4.30 0.41 -5.75
N GLY A 147 3.84 -0.83 -5.77
CA GLY A 147 3.20 -1.46 -6.92
C GLY A 147 4.14 -1.88 -8.06
N THR A 148 5.45 -1.81 -7.89
CA THR A 148 6.41 -2.09 -8.98
C THR A 148 6.76 -3.58 -9.10
N PHE A 149 5.74 -4.41 -9.24
CA PHE A 149 5.86 -5.86 -9.37
C PHE A 149 6.58 -6.28 -10.68
N SER A 150 7.20 -7.46 -10.66
CA SER A 150 7.34 -8.30 -11.84
C SER A 150 6.09 -9.16 -12.04
N GLU A 151 5.90 -9.73 -13.22
CA GLU A 151 4.78 -10.66 -13.48
C GLU A 151 4.87 -11.88 -12.56
N GLU A 152 6.07 -12.43 -12.40
CA GLU A 152 6.34 -13.59 -11.53
C GLU A 152 6.03 -13.28 -10.05
N ALA A 153 6.31 -12.05 -9.60
CA ALA A 153 5.98 -11.63 -8.25
C ALA A 153 4.46 -11.49 -8.05
N LEU A 154 3.73 -10.91 -9.00
CA LEU A 154 2.27 -10.83 -8.95
C LEU A 154 1.62 -12.20 -8.82
N GLU A 155 2.03 -13.17 -9.64
CA GLU A 155 1.50 -14.53 -9.60
C GLU A 155 1.76 -15.23 -8.25
N ARG A 156 2.93 -15.04 -7.65
CA ARG A 156 3.27 -15.62 -6.33
C ARG A 156 2.54 -14.96 -5.18
N ILE A 157 2.38 -13.64 -5.22
CA ILE A 157 1.85 -12.83 -4.10
C ILE A 157 0.33 -12.84 -4.07
N PHE A 158 -0.32 -12.75 -5.24
CA PHE A 158 -1.77 -12.63 -5.35
C PHE A 158 -2.57 -13.66 -4.53
N PRO A 159 -2.23 -14.96 -4.51
CA PRO A 159 -3.01 -15.97 -3.75
C PRO A 159 -2.93 -15.80 -2.23
N LEU A 160 -1.93 -15.08 -1.74
CA LEU A 160 -1.61 -14.98 -0.32
C LEU A 160 -1.96 -13.61 0.30
N ILE A 161 -2.30 -12.61 -0.50
CA ILE A 161 -2.65 -11.27 -0.01
C ILE A 161 -4.12 -10.98 -0.26
N ASP A 162 -4.85 -10.59 0.79
CA ASP A 162 -6.29 -10.34 0.75
C ASP A 162 -6.65 -8.91 0.37
N ALA A 163 -5.78 -7.93 0.68
CA ALA A 163 -6.00 -6.53 0.33
C ALA A 163 -4.70 -5.79 0.02
N TYR A 164 -4.78 -4.88 -0.94
CA TYR A 164 -3.67 -4.06 -1.39
C TYR A 164 -4.00 -2.58 -1.24
N ASN A 165 -3.08 -1.81 -0.67
CA ASN A 165 -3.00 -0.39 -0.92
C ASN A 165 -1.80 -0.12 -1.82
N ILE A 166 -2.04 0.45 -3.01
CA ILE A 166 -1.01 0.67 -4.02
C ILE A 166 -0.76 2.17 -4.17
N ASP A 167 0.50 2.57 -3.99
CA ASP A 167 0.92 3.94 -4.20
C ASP A 167 1.12 4.22 -5.70
N LEU A 168 0.17 4.87 -6.36
CA LEU A 168 0.40 5.50 -7.66
C LEU A 168 0.85 6.95 -7.43
N LYS A 169 2.15 7.20 -7.56
CA LYS A 169 2.76 8.46 -7.10
C LYS A 169 2.65 9.61 -8.10
N GLY A 170 2.41 9.33 -9.38
CA GLY A 170 2.29 10.28 -10.46
C GLY A 170 2.40 9.61 -11.83
N ASP A 171 2.64 10.41 -12.86
CA ASP A 171 2.90 9.93 -14.21
C ASP A 171 4.34 9.39 -14.40
N GLU A 172 4.66 8.92 -15.59
CA GLU A 172 5.98 8.40 -15.92
C GLU A 172 7.10 9.43 -15.72
N SER A 173 6.82 10.71 -15.99
CA SER A 173 7.77 11.80 -15.81
C SER A 173 8.07 12.03 -14.32
N PHE A 174 7.04 12.04 -13.47
CA PHE A 174 7.18 12.14 -12.04
C PHE A 174 8.00 10.96 -11.47
N TYR A 175 7.69 9.72 -11.86
CA TYR A 175 8.43 8.56 -11.40
C TYR A 175 9.91 8.61 -11.76
N ARG A 176 10.25 9.03 -12.99
CA ARG A 176 11.66 9.16 -13.41
C ARG A 176 12.40 10.21 -12.60
N ARG A 177 11.81 11.40 -12.40
CA ARG A 177 12.48 12.51 -11.72
C ARG A 177 12.57 12.34 -10.21
N ARG A 178 11.47 11.91 -9.57
CA ARG A 178 11.30 11.97 -8.13
C ARG A 178 11.46 10.60 -7.44
N CYS A 179 11.32 9.48 -8.17
CA CYS A 179 11.33 8.13 -7.58
C CYS A 179 12.44 7.24 -8.12
N ASN A 180 13.16 7.65 -9.17
CA ASN A 180 14.08 6.80 -9.92
C ASN A 180 13.42 5.48 -10.34
N GLY A 181 12.22 5.56 -10.89
CA GLY A 181 11.35 4.41 -11.20
C GLY A 181 10.50 4.62 -12.45
N SER A 182 9.44 3.82 -12.58
CA SER A 182 8.47 3.87 -13.68
C SER A 182 7.04 3.70 -13.16
N ALA A 183 6.09 4.45 -13.74
CA ALA A 183 4.67 4.32 -13.45
C ALA A 183 4.05 3.08 -14.11
N LYS A 184 4.62 2.62 -15.24
CA LYS A 184 4.06 1.53 -16.02
C LYS A 184 3.84 0.24 -15.21
N PRO A 185 4.85 -0.33 -14.50
CA PRO A 185 4.64 -1.56 -13.73
C PRO A 185 3.59 -1.40 -12.63
N VAL A 186 3.40 -0.18 -12.08
CA VAL A 186 2.36 0.10 -11.07
C VAL A 186 0.98 0.02 -11.68
N LEU A 187 0.78 0.63 -12.85
CA LEU A 187 -0.48 0.60 -13.59
C LEU A 187 -0.82 -0.83 -14.08
N ASP A 188 0.16 -1.59 -14.54
CA ASP A 188 0.01 -2.98 -14.94
C ASP A 188 -0.41 -3.85 -13.73
N ALA A 189 0.19 -3.63 -12.56
CA ALA A 189 -0.18 -4.33 -11.33
C ALA A 189 -1.61 -4.00 -10.87
N ILE A 190 -2.01 -2.73 -10.91
CA ILE A 190 -3.39 -2.31 -10.60
C ILE A 190 -4.37 -3.03 -11.53
N GLU A 191 -4.11 -3.02 -12.84
CA GLU A 191 -4.95 -3.66 -13.85
C GLU A 191 -5.08 -5.18 -13.61
N TYR A 192 -3.96 -5.85 -13.35
CA TYR A 192 -3.95 -7.28 -13.03
C TYR A 192 -4.78 -7.60 -11.78
N LEU A 193 -4.53 -6.88 -10.67
CA LEU A 193 -5.18 -7.15 -9.39
C LEU A 193 -6.68 -6.84 -9.42
N VAL A 194 -7.09 -5.72 -10.04
CA VAL A 194 -8.51 -5.38 -10.23
C VAL A 194 -9.19 -6.41 -11.14
N GLY A 195 -8.53 -6.81 -12.24
CA GLY A 195 -9.03 -7.86 -13.14
C GLY A 195 -9.22 -9.21 -12.45
N LYS A 196 -8.39 -9.53 -11.46
CA LYS A 196 -8.50 -10.72 -10.60
C LYS A 196 -9.49 -10.55 -9.43
N LYS A 197 -10.18 -9.40 -9.33
CA LYS A 197 -11.12 -9.06 -8.24
C LYS A 197 -10.46 -9.06 -6.85
N ALA A 198 -9.17 -8.74 -6.76
CA ALA A 198 -8.53 -8.45 -5.49
C ALA A 198 -9.14 -7.20 -4.86
N HIS A 199 -9.08 -7.09 -3.53
CA HIS A 199 -9.38 -5.81 -2.87
C HIS A 199 -8.22 -4.83 -3.09
N VAL A 200 -8.48 -3.75 -3.84
CA VAL A 200 -7.47 -2.74 -4.18
C VAL A 200 -7.99 -1.36 -3.82
N GLU A 201 -7.21 -0.63 -3.01
CA GLU A 201 -7.36 0.80 -2.81
C GLU A 201 -6.06 1.49 -3.28
N VAL A 202 -6.17 2.59 -4.00
CA VAL A 202 -5.00 3.30 -4.54
C VAL A 202 -4.76 4.56 -3.73
N THR A 203 -3.50 4.89 -3.49
CA THR A 203 -3.10 6.15 -2.83
C THR A 203 -2.21 6.97 -3.74
N THR A 204 -2.48 8.28 -3.83
CA THR A 204 -1.62 9.27 -4.47
C THR A 204 -1.32 10.39 -3.49
N MET A 205 -0.04 10.59 -3.17
CA MET A 205 0.40 11.74 -2.40
C MET A 205 0.49 12.95 -3.33
N VAL A 206 -0.33 13.97 -3.08
CA VAL A 206 -0.42 15.18 -3.91
C VAL A 206 0.61 16.19 -3.47
N MET A 207 1.45 16.67 -4.39
CA MET A 207 2.41 17.77 -4.24
C MET A 207 1.96 18.92 -5.14
N GLU A 208 1.77 20.13 -4.59
CA GLU A 208 1.28 21.30 -5.36
C GLU A 208 2.22 21.68 -6.50
N SER A 209 3.53 21.46 -6.34
CA SER A 209 4.56 21.71 -7.35
C SER A 209 4.57 20.76 -8.53
N GLU A 210 3.92 19.58 -8.40
CA GLU A 210 4.04 18.47 -9.36
C GLU A 210 2.67 18.01 -9.90
N HIS A 211 1.60 18.11 -9.11
CA HIS A 211 0.30 17.52 -9.40
C HIS A 211 -0.75 18.62 -9.62
N ASP A 212 -0.74 19.27 -10.77
CA ASP A 212 -1.81 20.19 -11.16
C ASP A 212 -3.12 19.45 -11.52
N GLU A 213 -4.19 20.20 -11.81
CA GLU A 213 -5.48 19.63 -12.18
C GLU A 213 -5.42 18.73 -13.42
N ALA A 214 -4.61 19.08 -14.42
CA ALA A 214 -4.47 18.28 -15.64
C ALA A 214 -3.82 16.93 -15.33
N HIS A 215 -2.79 16.94 -14.51
CA HIS A 215 -2.11 15.72 -14.04
C HIS A 215 -3.06 14.82 -13.25
N ILE A 216 -3.78 15.38 -12.27
CA ILE A 216 -4.74 14.61 -11.43
C ILE A 216 -5.88 14.05 -12.28
N ARG A 217 -6.41 14.80 -13.27
CA ARG A 217 -7.41 14.31 -14.24
C ARG A 217 -6.87 13.13 -15.08
N ALA A 218 -5.61 13.21 -15.51
CA ALA A 218 -4.98 12.13 -16.27
C ALA A 218 -4.86 10.85 -15.43
N LEU A 219 -4.43 10.96 -14.16
CA LEU A 219 -4.38 9.83 -13.24
C LEU A 219 -5.78 9.25 -12.98
N ALA A 220 -6.79 10.11 -12.74
CA ALA A 220 -8.17 9.68 -12.56
C ALA A 220 -8.70 8.87 -13.75
N GLY A 221 -8.45 9.34 -14.98
CA GLY A 221 -8.81 8.60 -16.19
C GLY A 221 -8.14 7.23 -16.28
N GLN A 222 -6.86 7.14 -15.91
CA GLN A 222 -6.12 5.87 -15.90
C GLN A 222 -6.66 4.89 -14.84
N LEU A 223 -7.01 5.37 -13.65
CA LEU A 223 -7.56 4.55 -12.57
C LEU A 223 -8.98 4.10 -12.85
N ALA A 224 -9.84 5.02 -13.30
CA ALA A 224 -11.23 4.71 -13.68
C ALA A 224 -11.28 3.68 -14.84
N GLY A 225 -10.43 3.87 -15.87
CA GLY A 225 -10.32 2.95 -17.00
C GLY A 225 -9.88 1.53 -16.60
N ARG A 226 -9.25 1.36 -15.43
CA ARG A 226 -8.87 0.05 -14.84
C ARG A 226 -9.86 -0.47 -13.81
N GLY A 227 -10.96 0.25 -13.57
CA GLY A 227 -12.01 -0.17 -12.65
C GLY A 227 -11.67 0.02 -11.17
N VAL A 228 -10.72 0.90 -10.84
CA VAL A 228 -10.42 1.27 -9.44
C VAL A 228 -11.63 1.99 -8.84
N GLN A 229 -12.10 1.51 -7.69
CA GLN A 229 -13.28 2.08 -7.02
C GLN A 229 -12.93 2.99 -5.85
N VAL A 230 -11.73 2.86 -5.26
CA VAL A 230 -11.31 3.63 -4.08
C VAL A 230 -9.97 4.29 -4.34
N TRP A 231 -9.93 5.62 -4.22
CA TRP A 231 -8.72 6.42 -4.39
C TRP A 231 -8.52 7.38 -3.22
N HIS A 232 -7.34 7.33 -2.60
CA HIS A 232 -6.92 8.23 -1.54
C HIS A 232 -5.98 9.29 -2.10
N LEU A 233 -6.39 10.55 -2.09
CA LEU A 233 -5.53 11.69 -2.35
C LEU A 233 -5.00 12.21 -1.02
N SER A 234 -3.71 12.07 -0.75
CA SER A 234 -3.12 12.44 0.53
C SER A 234 -2.24 13.67 0.42
N ARG A 235 -2.24 14.49 1.49
CA ARG A 235 -1.35 15.65 1.56
C ARG A 235 0.10 15.20 1.65
N TYR A 236 0.96 15.90 0.91
CA TYR A 236 2.40 15.84 1.06
C TYR A 236 2.87 16.72 2.21
N PHE A 237 3.88 16.26 2.94
CA PHE A 237 4.66 17.03 3.89
C PHE A 237 6.15 16.85 3.59
N PRO A 238 6.98 17.94 3.65
CA PRO A 238 8.39 17.86 3.33
C PRO A 238 9.11 16.83 4.22
N ARG A 239 9.87 15.95 3.58
CA ARG A 239 10.63 14.90 4.26
C ARG A 239 11.80 14.46 3.40
N TYR A 240 12.83 13.91 4.03
CA TYR A 240 14.07 13.38 3.44
C TYR A 240 14.81 14.46 2.64
N LEU A 241 14.88 14.34 1.31
CA LEU A 241 15.58 15.29 0.44
C LEU A 241 14.65 16.36 -0.16
N ALA A 242 13.35 16.14 -0.12
CA ALA A 242 12.39 17.06 -0.70
C ALA A 242 12.09 18.24 0.22
N THR A 243 12.12 19.44 -0.34
CA THR A 243 11.93 20.72 0.36
C THR A 243 10.70 21.49 -0.12
N ASP A 244 9.91 20.89 -1.01
CA ASP A 244 8.66 21.49 -1.51
C ASP A 244 7.75 21.85 -0.32
N PRO A 245 6.92 22.90 -0.42
CA PRO A 245 5.95 23.23 0.61
C PRO A 245 4.93 22.10 0.83
N ALA A 246 4.47 21.94 2.07
CA ALA A 246 3.40 21.00 2.38
C ALA A 246 2.12 21.36 1.60
N THR A 247 1.41 20.35 1.10
CA THR A 247 0.13 20.54 0.40
C THR A 247 -0.90 21.17 1.34
N SER A 248 -1.55 22.24 0.91
CA SER A 248 -2.62 22.87 1.67
C SER A 248 -3.91 22.04 1.65
N GLU A 249 -4.76 22.21 2.68
CA GLU A 249 -6.09 21.58 2.71
C GLU A 249 -6.97 22.02 1.55
N SER A 250 -6.90 23.31 1.18
CA SER A 250 -7.67 23.87 0.08
C SER A 250 -7.27 23.28 -1.27
N TYR A 251 -5.97 23.10 -1.51
CA TYR A 251 -5.48 22.49 -2.73
C TYR A 251 -5.89 21.00 -2.83
N LEU A 252 -5.75 20.25 -1.74
CA LEU A 252 -6.21 18.87 -1.72
C LEU A 252 -7.71 18.76 -2.03
N GLN A 253 -8.53 19.65 -1.42
CA GLN A 253 -9.98 19.68 -1.70
C GLN A 253 -10.28 20.03 -3.17
N GLN A 254 -9.53 20.97 -3.76
CA GLN A 254 -9.64 21.29 -5.17
C GLN A 254 -9.37 20.06 -6.05
N MET A 255 -8.31 19.31 -5.77
CA MET A 255 -7.96 18.07 -6.50
C MET A 255 -9.05 17.00 -6.36
N ILE A 256 -9.61 16.81 -5.15
CA ILE A 256 -10.72 15.89 -4.92
C ILE A 256 -11.95 16.28 -5.75
N ASN A 257 -12.31 17.56 -5.75
CA ASN A 257 -13.46 18.08 -6.55
C ASN A 257 -13.24 17.85 -8.04
N THR A 258 -12.00 18.03 -8.51
CA THR A 258 -11.60 17.85 -9.90
C THR A 258 -11.90 16.45 -10.43
N VAL A 259 -11.81 15.41 -9.58
CA VAL A 259 -11.98 14.02 -9.99
C VAL A 259 -13.35 13.42 -9.70
N SER A 260 -14.27 14.17 -9.12
CA SER A 260 -15.61 13.69 -8.72
C SER A 260 -16.47 13.13 -9.88
N SER A 261 -16.16 13.48 -11.15
CA SER A 261 -16.90 13.06 -12.35
C SER A 261 -16.24 11.91 -13.13
N PHE A 262 -15.13 11.35 -12.64
CA PHE A 262 -14.35 10.34 -13.38
C PHE A 262 -14.84 8.90 -13.20
N GLY A 263 -15.89 8.64 -12.41
CA GLY A 263 -16.43 7.30 -12.21
C GLY A 263 -15.67 6.46 -11.18
N ILE A 264 -14.86 7.12 -10.33
CA ILE A 264 -14.30 6.49 -9.12
C ILE A 264 -15.30 6.72 -7.98
N ASP A 265 -15.89 5.65 -7.45
CA ASP A 265 -17.01 5.73 -6.51
C ASP A 265 -16.63 6.39 -5.17
N TYR A 266 -15.38 6.22 -4.74
CA TYR A 266 -14.92 6.68 -3.43
C TYR A 266 -13.57 7.38 -3.55
N VAL A 267 -13.55 8.68 -3.27
CA VAL A 267 -12.34 9.49 -3.20
C VAL A 267 -12.20 10.08 -1.81
N TYR A 268 -11.06 9.86 -1.16
CA TYR A 268 -10.79 10.28 0.20
C TYR A 268 -9.61 11.23 0.31
N ALA A 269 -9.71 12.17 1.26
CA ALA A 269 -8.59 13.02 1.66
C ALA A 269 -7.72 12.30 2.69
N GLY A 270 -6.47 12.00 2.35
CA GLY A 270 -5.48 11.41 3.28
C GLY A 270 -4.63 12.48 3.96
N ASN A 271 -4.14 12.21 5.18
CA ASN A 271 -3.35 13.15 5.99
C ASN A 271 -4.00 14.53 6.12
N SER A 272 -5.32 14.57 6.29
CA SER A 272 -6.17 15.75 6.21
C SER A 272 -7.13 15.84 7.38
N GLU A 273 -7.56 17.06 7.71
CA GLU A 273 -8.61 17.32 8.71
C GLU A 273 -10.03 17.18 8.13
N GLN A 274 -10.17 16.90 6.84
CA GLN A 274 -11.45 16.72 6.18
C GLN A 274 -12.18 15.47 6.68
N LYS A 275 -13.52 15.47 6.53
CA LYS A 275 -14.37 14.36 6.94
C LYS A 275 -14.02 13.08 6.17
N GLN A 276 -13.78 12.00 6.90
CA GLN A 276 -13.38 10.69 6.38
C GLN A 276 -14.54 9.66 6.42
N ALA A 277 -15.76 10.09 6.16
CA ALA A 277 -16.95 9.23 6.10
C ALA A 277 -17.09 8.56 4.72
N THR A 278 -17.77 7.41 4.66
CA THR A 278 -18.16 6.78 3.40
C THR A 278 -19.62 7.05 3.11
N PHE A 279 -19.94 7.42 1.88
CA PHE A 279 -21.30 7.64 1.41
C PHE A 279 -21.66 6.63 0.32
N CYS A 280 -22.92 6.22 0.26
CA CYS A 280 -23.44 5.36 -0.79
C CYS A 280 -23.34 6.07 -2.15
N PRO A 281 -22.74 5.46 -3.19
CA PRO A 281 -22.58 6.13 -4.49
C PRO A 281 -23.92 6.36 -5.21
N ARG A 282 -24.98 5.61 -4.83
CA ARG A 282 -26.30 5.73 -5.46
C ARG A 282 -27.22 6.74 -4.77
N CYS A 283 -27.36 6.68 -3.45
CA CYS A 283 -28.35 7.51 -2.70
C CYS A 283 -27.72 8.54 -1.79
N HIS A 284 -26.39 8.62 -1.73
CA HIS A 284 -25.59 9.53 -0.92
C HIS A 284 -25.86 9.45 0.61
N ALA A 285 -26.55 8.40 1.08
CA ALA A 285 -26.66 8.14 2.51
C ALA A 285 -25.27 7.81 3.08
N GLN A 286 -24.96 8.32 4.28
CA GLN A 286 -23.71 7.98 4.95
C GLN A 286 -23.78 6.52 5.41
N VAL A 287 -22.87 5.68 4.93
CA VAL A 287 -22.82 4.23 5.23
C VAL A 287 -21.73 3.86 6.25
N VAL A 288 -20.66 4.66 6.34
CA VAL A 288 -19.63 4.53 7.39
C VAL A 288 -19.41 5.88 8.05
N SER A 289 -19.28 5.90 9.37
CA SER A 289 -19.04 7.13 10.14
C SER A 289 -17.68 7.77 9.80
N ASP A 290 -17.49 9.01 10.23
CA ASP A 290 -16.21 9.70 10.09
C ASP A 290 -15.10 8.96 10.86
N ARG A 291 -14.06 8.51 10.13
CA ARG A 291 -12.96 7.70 10.66
C ARG A 291 -12.00 8.46 11.58
N ARG A 292 -12.08 9.78 11.60
CA ARG A 292 -11.34 10.61 12.57
C ARG A 292 -11.86 10.47 13.98
N HIS A 293 -13.08 9.93 14.15
CA HIS A 293 -13.75 9.75 15.43
C HIS A 293 -14.02 8.27 15.70
N ALA A 294 -13.29 7.70 16.64
CA ALA A 294 -13.55 6.33 17.10
C ALA A 294 -14.78 6.27 18.06
N PRO A 295 -15.52 5.18 18.07
CA PRO A 295 -15.42 4.02 17.20
C PRO A 295 -16.02 4.27 15.82
N ILE A 296 -15.47 3.61 14.79
CA ILE A 296 -16.04 3.61 13.44
C ILE A 296 -17.35 2.82 13.46
N ARG A 297 -18.42 3.40 12.91
CA ARG A 297 -19.76 2.84 12.93
C ARG A 297 -20.30 2.64 11.53
N TYR A 298 -20.82 1.45 11.25
CA TYR A 298 -21.50 1.08 9.99
C TYR A 298 -22.63 0.06 10.20
N ASP A 299 -22.79 -0.50 11.39
CA ASP A 299 -23.72 -1.58 11.76
C ASP A 299 -25.20 -1.27 11.46
N LYS A 300 -25.59 0.00 11.52
CA LYS A 300 -26.97 0.45 11.25
C LYS A 300 -27.22 0.85 9.79
N THR A 301 -26.18 1.21 9.09
CA THR A 301 -26.26 1.85 7.76
C THR A 301 -25.75 0.94 6.64
N LEU A 302 -25.05 -0.13 7.01
CA LEU A 302 -24.54 -1.14 6.11
C LEU A 302 -24.97 -2.52 6.62
N LYS A 303 -25.67 -3.28 5.79
CA LYS A 303 -26.08 -4.66 6.09
C LYS A 303 -25.53 -5.58 5.01
N GLU A 304 -24.74 -6.58 5.41
CA GLU A 304 -24.13 -7.55 4.49
C GLU A 304 -23.44 -6.88 3.29
N GLY A 305 -22.69 -5.80 3.54
CA GLY A 305 -22.03 -5.02 2.50
C GLY A 305 -22.93 -4.17 1.61
N ARG A 306 -24.22 -3.97 1.99
CA ARG A 306 -25.20 -3.19 1.23
C ARG A 306 -25.73 -2.01 2.01
N CYS A 307 -25.96 -0.91 1.29
CA CYS A 307 -26.59 0.30 1.86
C CYS A 307 -28.00 -0.02 2.36
N SER A 308 -28.28 0.24 3.64
CA SER A 308 -29.59 -0.03 4.25
C SER A 308 -30.72 0.85 3.68
N ALA A 309 -30.40 1.99 3.04
CA ALA A 309 -31.38 2.91 2.48
C ALA A 309 -31.84 2.54 1.06
N CYS A 310 -30.95 2.00 0.20
CA CYS A 310 -31.27 1.74 -1.20
C CYS A 310 -30.80 0.39 -1.74
N ASN A 311 -30.25 -0.46 -0.87
CA ASN A 311 -29.73 -1.80 -1.20
C ASN A 311 -28.57 -1.82 -2.23
N GLN A 312 -27.92 -0.68 -2.49
CA GLN A 312 -26.71 -0.63 -3.33
C GLN A 312 -25.59 -1.40 -2.65
N GLU A 313 -24.90 -2.26 -3.39
CA GLU A 313 -23.66 -2.90 -2.93
C GLU A 313 -22.58 -1.84 -2.72
N ILE A 314 -21.91 -1.91 -1.59
CA ILE A 314 -20.82 -1.02 -1.21
C ILE A 314 -19.51 -1.81 -1.34
N TYR A 315 -18.65 -1.39 -2.26
CA TYR A 315 -17.34 -2.01 -2.42
C TYR A 315 -16.64 -2.18 -1.08
N GLY A 316 -16.09 -3.36 -0.82
CA GLY A 316 -15.29 -3.60 0.37
C GLY A 316 -15.46 -4.99 0.98
N ARG A 317 -14.66 -5.26 2.01
CA ARG A 317 -14.77 -6.42 2.91
C ARG A 317 -15.10 -5.90 4.32
N TRP A 318 -16.30 -6.18 4.74
CA TRP A 318 -16.85 -5.66 5.99
C TRP A 318 -16.73 -6.71 7.10
N PRO A 319 -16.41 -6.31 8.35
CA PRO A 319 -16.46 -7.23 9.48
C PRO A 319 -17.87 -7.81 9.65
N SER A 320 -17.95 -9.10 9.96
CA SER A 320 -19.21 -9.82 10.24
C SER A 320 -19.76 -9.46 11.61
#